data_c7a4308acb75449db18567ea4a7fd1a5
#
_entry.id   c7a4308acb75449db18567ea4a7fd1a5
#
_cell.length_a   1.000
_cell.length_b   1.000
_cell.length_c   1.000
_cell.angle_alpha   90.00
_cell.angle_beta   90.00
_cell.angle_gamma   90.00
#
_symmetry.space_group_name_H-M   'P 1'
#
loop_
_entity.id
_entity.type
_entity.pdbx_description
1 polymer ?
#
loop_
_entity_poly.entity_id
_entity_poly.type
_entity_poly.pdbx_seq_one_letter_code
_entity_poly.pdbx_strand_id
1 'polypeptide(L)'
;MNRLTEFLLKIGKVDRRWIFIVLAVVVFIPIIKPIGMPIRATVTTKVVYDTIENLPPNSNVLVSIEYSPSTKPENHPMAISILRHLFKNDQKVFVTCLWPDGQFMAQDALKQVAEEEFGKIYGEDYVLLGFRPGGEAVIKGIVSNIRKLYTVDVNQTKIDEIPMMEGIYKFSDFAFLFTASAGFPGTVEWVQYASDPTGVPMSSGVTSIQVNEVMPYVQAGQMKGLLAGMPGAAEYEALIGQKGSATSGMDAQSIAHLVIVLFIILGNAAFFIERQRSRKY
;
A
#
# COMPACT_ATOMS: atom_id res chain seq x y z
N MET A 1 2.80 16.86 51.51
CA MET A 1 2.59 16.03 50.32
C MET A 1 3.40 16.64 49.16
N ASN A 2 4.14 15.84 48.40
CA ASN A 2 4.97 16.38 47.32
C ASN A 2 4.04 16.84 46.17
N ARG A 3 4.29 17.98 45.54
CA ARG A 3 3.49 18.54 44.43
C ARG A 3 3.22 17.50 43.29
N LEU A 4 4.20 16.62 43.08
CA LEU A 4 4.07 15.53 42.10
C LEU A 4 2.97 14.53 42.47
N THR A 5 2.87 14.16 43.78
CA THR A 5 1.84 13.23 44.27
C THR A 5 0.44 13.80 44.12
N GLU A 6 0.28 15.10 44.41
CA GLU A 6 -1.02 15.79 44.22
C GLU A 6 -1.43 15.86 42.74
N PHE A 7 -0.48 16.12 41.85
CA PHE A 7 -0.69 16.17 40.41
C PHE A 7 -1.14 14.81 39.90
N LEU A 8 -0.45 13.72 40.28
CA LEU A 8 -0.80 12.35 39.84
C LEU A 8 -2.20 11.92 40.31
N LEU A 9 -2.57 12.28 41.56
CA LEU A 9 -3.91 12.00 42.09
C LEU A 9 -5.01 12.79 41.38
N LYS A 10 -4.72 14.02 40.95
CA LYS A 10 -5.65 14.80 40.09
C LYS A 10 -5.83 14.18 38.72
N ILE A 11 -4.75 13.71 38.09
CA ILE A 11 -4.82 13.02 36.79
C ILE A 11 -5.64 11.73 36.89
N GLY A 12 -5.48 10.94 37.96
CA GLY A 12 -6.29 9.71 38.17
C GLY A 12 -7.79 9.95 38.29
N LYS A 13 -8.23 11.21 38.54
CA LYS A 13 -9.64 11.61 38.62
C LYS A 13 -10.15 12.33 37.38
N VAL A 14 -9.34 12.46 36.33
CA VAL A 14 -9.74 13.09 35.06
C VAL A 14 -10.83 12.26 34.38
N ASP A 15 -11.91 12.92 33.98
CA ASP A 15 -12.97 12.27 33.20
C ASP A 15 -12.38 11.72 31.87
N ARG A 16 -12.73 10.47 31.54
CA ARG A 16 -12.31 9.78 30.31
C ARG A 16 -12.58 10.58 29.03
N ARG A 17 -13.58 11.46 29.04
CA ARG A 17 -13.91 12.33 27.91
C ARG A 17 -12.73 13.22 27.52
N TRP A 18 -11.99 13.75 28.48
CA TRP A 18 -10.81 14.56 28.22
C TRP A 18 -9.67 13.75 27.60
N ILE A 19 -9.52 12.49 28.01
CA ILE A 19 -8.54 11.57 27.43
C ILE A 19 -8.85 11.35 25.93
N PHE A 20 -10.12 11.11 25.60
CA PHE A 20 -10.53 10.95 24.20
C PHE A 20 -10.37 12.24 23.39
N ILE A 21 -10.66 13.41 23.94
CA ILE A 21 -10.46 14.68 23.26
C ILE A 21 -8.98 14.92 22.97
N VAL A 22 -8.10 14.69 23.96
CA VAL A 22 -6.66 14.81 23.76
C VAL A 22 -6.17 13.85 22.69
N LEU A 23 -6.60 12.59 22.74
CA LEU A 23 -6.23 11.59 21.75
C LEU A 23 -6.71 12.00 20.35
N ALA A 24 -7.95 12.45 20.21
CA ALA A 24 -8.50 12.89 18.93
C ALA A 24 -7.67 14.05 18.34
N VAL A 25 -7.38 15.09 19.13
CA VAL A 25 -6.60 16.24 18.67
C VAL A 25 -5.19 15.82 18.24
N VAL A 26 -4.53 14.98 19.04
CA VAL A 26 -3.13 14.56 18.79
C VAL A 26 -3.02 13.67 17.55
N VAL A 27 -4.01 12.82 17.29
CA VAL A 27 -4.08 11.98 16.08
C VAL A 27 -4.41 12.81 14.84
N PHE A 28 -5.24 13.85 14.98
CA PHE A 28 -5.67 14.68 13.85
C PHE A 28 -4.54 15.52 13.24
N ILE A 29 -3.60 15.96 14.06
CA ILE A 29 -2.47 16.80 13.63
C ILE A 29 -1.62 16.12 12.53
N PRO A 30 -1.09 14.89 12.71
CA PRO A 30 -0.29 14.23 11.68
C PRO A 30 -1.06 13.89 10.41
N ILE A 31 -2.38 13.67 10.51
CA ILE A 31 -3.22 13.42 9.34
C ILE A 31 -3.27 14.64 8.43
N ILE A 32 -3.37 15.86 9.00
CA ILE A 32 -3.37 17.10 8.21
C ILE A 32 -1.96 17.43 7.72
N LYS A 33 -0.96 17.28 8.58
CA LYS A 33 0.43 17.62 8.28
C LYS A 33 1.36 16.49 8.74
N PRO A 34 1.80 15.63 7.80
CA PRO A 34 2.72 14.53 8.10
C PRO A 34 3.99 15.04 8.79
N ILE A 35 4.31 14.48 9.94
CA ILE A 35 5.55 14.79 10.68
C ILE A 35 6.71 14.11 9.97
N GLY A 36 6.51 12.88 9.48
CA GLY A 36 7.49 12.05 8.82
C GLY A 36 8.50 11.53 9.82
N MET A 37 8.02 10.79 10.82
CA MET A 37 8.89 10.10 11.76
C MET A 37 9.86 9.19 11.02
N PRO A 38 11.12 9.03 11.49
CA PRO A 38 12.09 8.19 10.83
C PRO A 38 11.60 6.75 10.71
N ILE A 39 11.38 6.28 9.48
CA ILE A 39 10.99 4.91 9.17
C ILE A 39 12.20 4.23 8.51
N ARG A 40 12.58 3.05 9.02
CA ARG A 40 13.59 2.23 8.38
C ARG A 40 12.91 1.21 7.48
N ALA A 41 13.22 1.25 6.20
CA ALA A 41 12.69 0.28 5.25
C ALA A 41 13.19 -1.13 5.59
N THR A 42 12.25 -2.07 5.61
CA THR A 42 12.53 -3.50 5.73
C THR A 42 13.25 -4.02 4.49
N VAL A 43 13.88 -5.18 4.61
CA VAL A 43 14.57 -5.81 3.46
C VAL A 43 13.60 -6.08 2.32
N THR A 44 12.40 -6.58 2.63
CA THR A 44 11.38 -6.89 1.61
C THR A 44 10.93 -5.66 0.84
N THR A 45 10.71 -4.53 1.51
CA THR A 45 10.37 -3.23 0.89
C THR A 45 11.53 -2.70 0.03
N LYS A 46 12.77 -2.79 0.53
CA LYS A 46 13.94 -2.36 -0.25
C LYS A 46 14.11 -3.15 -1.54
N VAL A 47 13.90 -4.47 -1.51
CA VAL A 47 13.98 -5.29 -2.71
C VAL A 47 12.95 -4.88 -3.75
N VAL A 48 11.72 -4.47 -3.34
CA VAL A 48 10.73 -3.92 -4.28
C VAL A 48 11.26 -2.64 -4.94
N TYR A 49 11.81 -1.73 -4.11
CA TYR A 49 12.38 -0.47 -4.60
C TYR A 49 13.54 -0.74 -5.56
N ASP A 50 14.52 -1.54 -5.15
CA ASP A 50 15.71 -1.84 -5.97
C ASP A 50 15.33 -2.57 -7.27
N THR A 51 14.28 -3.40 -7.26
CA THR A 51 13.79 -4.09 -8.47
C THR A 51 13.27 -3.08 -9.49
N ILE A 52 12.46 -2.12 -9.07
CA ILE A 52 11.90 -1.09 -9.97
C ILE A 52 12.99 -0.10 -10.41
N GLU A 53 13.87 0.32 -9.51
CA GLU A 53 14.97 1.24 -9.81
C GLU A 53 15.95 0.68 -10.87
N ASN A 54 16.14 -0.65 -10.89
CA ASN A 54 17.02 -1.33 -11.83
C ASN A 54 16.33 -1.79 -13.13
N LEU A 55 15.05 -1.50 -13.35
CA LEU A 55 14.40 -1.79 -14.63
C LEU A 55 15.01 -0.92 -15.73
N PRO A 56 15.25 -1.50 -16.92
CA PRO A 56 15.63 -0.69 -18.08
C PRO A 56 14.59 0.43 -18.36
N PRO A 57 15.01 1.62 -18.80
CA PRO A 57 14.07 2.66 -19.19
C PRO A 57 13.06 2.16 -20.25
N ASN A 58 11.84 2.69 -20.22
CA ASN A 58 10.73 2.29 -21.11
C ASN A 58 10.35 0.81 -21.02
N SER A 59 10.64 0.12 -19.93
CA SER A 59 10.16 -1.25 -19.72
C SER A 59 8.64 -1.28 -19.59
N ASN A 60 8.01 -2.32 -20.11
CA ASN A 60 6.59 -2.58 -19.94
C ASN A 60 6.35 -3.20 -18.57
N VAL A 61 5.59 -2.54 -17.71
CA VAL A 61 5.28 -2.98 -16.36
C VAL A 61 3.78 -3.19 -16.22
N LEU A 62 3.37 -4.38 -15.77
CA LEU A 62 1.98 -4.68 -15.44
C LEU A 62 1.75 -4.34 -13.96
N VAL A 63 0.70 -3.59 -13.69
CA VAL A 63 0.21 -3.31 -12.33
C VAL A 63 -1.18 -3.88 -12.19
N SER A 64 -1.41 -4.70 -11.19
CA SER A 64 -2.70 -5.31 -10.93
C SER A 64 -3.29 -4.81 -9.61
N ILE A 65 -4.55 -4.38 -9.65
CA ILE A 65 -5.23 -3.71 -8.52
C ILE A 65 -6.38 -4.58 -8.03
N GLU A 66 -6.19 -5.22 -6.87
CA GLU A 66 -7.14 -6.14 -6.25
C GLU A 66 -7.51 -5.69 -4.83
N TYR A 67 -7.99 -4.47 -4.70
CA TYR A 67 -8.50 -3.97 -3.42
C TYR A 67 -9.75 -3.09 -3.63
N SER A 68 -10.50 -2.92 -2.54
CA SER A 68 -11.74 -2.16 -2.48
C SER A 68 -11.58 -0.92 -1.57
N PRO A 69 -12.59 -0.03 -1.52
CA PRO A 69 -12.58 1.11 -0.59
C PRO A 69 -12.33 0.73 0.88
N SER A 70 -12.73 -0.48 1.30
CA SER A 70 -12.53 -0.94 2.68
C SER A 70 -11.07 -1.12 3.08
N THR A 71 -10.20 -1.47 2.13
CA THR A 71 -8.76 -1.66 2.34
C THR A 71 -7.92 -0.55 1.70
N LYS A 72 -8.58 0.48 1.16
CA LYS A 72 -7.93 1.67 0.57
C LYS A 72 -6.85 2.27 1.48
N PRO A 73 -7.02 2.38 2.83
CA PRO A 73 -5.99 2.96 3.68
C PRO A 73 -4.64 2.25 3.68
N GLU A 74 -4.60 0.94 3.42
CA GLU A 74 -3.36 0.17 3.33
C GLU A 74 -2.85 0.05 1.89
N ASN A 75 -3.72 -0.39 0.95
CA ASN A 75 -3.29 -0.74 -0.41
C ASN A 75 -3.14 0.47 -1.35
N HIS A 76 -3.97 1.50 -1.19
CA HIS A 76 -3.92 2.65 -2.11
C HIS A 76 -2.61 3.45 -2.01
N PRO A 77 -2.05 3.73 -0.81
CA PRO A 77 -0.73 4.35 -0.71
C PRO A 77 0.38 3.52 -1.38
N MET A 78 0.27 2.19 -1.36
CA MET A 78 1.22 1.31 -2.07
C MET A 78 1.11 1.52 -3.58
N ALA A 79 -0.12 1.47 -4.13
CA ALA A 79 -0.36 1.69 -5.56
C ALA A 79 0.13 3.07 -6.01
N ILE A 80 -0.19 4.14 -5.26
CA ILE A 80 0.28 5.50 -5.52
C ILE A 80 1.81 5.58 -5.55
N SER A 81 2.47 5.01 -4.54
CA SER A 81 3.92 5.10 -4.42
C SER A 81 4.65 4.31 -5.51
N ILE A 82 4.12 3.15 -5.89
CA ILE A 82 4.64 2.34 -6.99
C ILE A 82 4.45 3.06 -8.32
N LEU A 83 3.27 3.62 -8.60
CA LEU A 83 3.03 4.37 -9.83
C LEU A 83 3.96 5.59 -9.93
N ARG A 84 4.15 6.33 -8.83
CA ARG A 84 5.10 7.45 -8.78
C ARG A 84 6.52 7.01 -9.14
N HIS A 85 6.96 5.88 -8.58
CA HIS A 85 8.29 5.35 -8.85
C HIS A 85 8.44 4.90 -10.31
N LEU A 86 7.44 4.19 -10.84
CA LEU A 86 7.43 3.75 -12.24
C LEU A 86 7.46 4.94 -13.21
N PHE A 87 6.62 5.95 -13.02
CA PHE A 87 6.58 7.12 -13.90
C PHE A 87 7.79 8.04 -13.75
N LYS A 88 8.37 8.12 -12.55
CA LYS A 88 9.64 8.85 -12.34
C LYS A 88 10.80 8.23 -13.16
N ASN A 89 10.77 6.90 -13.34
CA ASN A 89 11.77 6.15 -14.09
C ASN A 89 11.34 5.88 -15.54
N ASP A 90 10.37 6.64 -16.07
CA ASP A 90 9.85 6.58 -17.43
C ASP A 90 9.45 5.16 -17.89
N GLN A 91 8.85 4.38 -16.99
CA GLN A 91 8.32 3.07 -17.31
C GLN A 91 6.95 3.16 -18.00
N LYS A 92 6.64 2.21 -18.88
CA LYS A 92 5.33 2.05 -19.51
C LYS A 92 4.42 1.23 -18.60
N VAL A 93 3.29 1.80 -18.18
CA VAL A 93 2.44 1.20 -17.14
C VAL A 93 1.13 0.68 -17.72
N PHE A 94 0.93 -0.63 -17.61
CA PHE A 94 -0.30 -1.32 -18.00
C PHE A 94 -1.05 -1.71 -16.72
N VAL A 95 -2.32 -1.33 -16.60
CA VAL A 95 -3.08 -1.59 -15.37
C VAL A 95 -4.24 -2.52 -15.65
N THR A 96 -4.38 -3.56 -14.85
CA THR A 96 -5.50 -4.52 -14.87
C THR A 96 -6.11 -4.64 -13.48
N CYS A 97 -7.31 -5.21 -13.40
CA CYS A 97 -8.02 -5.41 -12.14
C CYS A 97 -8.72 -6.77 -12.15
N LEU A 98 -8.52 -7.55 -11.08
CA LEU A 98 -9.23 -8.82 -10.87
C LEU A 98 -10.49 -8.62 -10.00
N TRP A 99 -10.65 -7.44 -9.38
CA TRP A 99 -11.81 -7.07 -8.57
C TRP A 99 -12.59 -5.94 -9.23
N PRO A 100 -13.94 -5.95 -9.18
CA PRO A 100 -14.75 -4.85 -9.73
C PRO A 100 -14.39 -3.49 -9.15
N ASP A 101 -14.27 -3.41 -7.82
CA ASP A 101 -13.90 -2.18 -7.12
C ASP A 101 -12.49 -1.71 -7.44
N GLY A 102 -11.59 -2.63 -7.79
CA GLY A 102 -10.22 -2.35 -8.19
C GLY A 102 -10.13 -1.40 -9.38
N GLN A 103 -11.10 -1.44 -10.29
CA GLN A 103 -11.12 -0.53 -11.43
C GLN A 103 -11.28 0.93 -11.01
N PHE A 104 -12.16 1.23 -10.05
CA PHE A 104 -12.33 2.59 -9.52
C PHE A 104 -11.09 3.03 -8.74
N MET A 105 -10.46 2.11 -8.00
CA MET A 105 -9.22 2.40 -7.29
C MET A 105 -8.05 2.67 -8.24
N ALA A 106 -7.98 1.93 -9.35
CA ALA A 106 -6.99 2.14 -10.41
C ALA A 106 -7.19 3.49 -11.11
N GLN A 107 -8.44 3.85 -11.45
CA GLN A 107 -8.76 5.15 -12.03
C GLN A 107 -8.36 6.31 -11.12
N ASP A 108 -8.69 6.22 -9.81
CA ASP A 108 -8.32 7.22 -8.80
C ASP A 108 -6.79 7.40 -8.71
N ALA A 109 -6.05 6.29 -8.64
CA ALA A 109 -4.60 6.30 -8.56
C ALA A 109 -3.92 6.84 -9.84
N LEU A 110 -4.39 6.41 -11.01
CA LEU A 110 -3.86 6.87 -12.30
C LEU A 110 -4.15 8.34 -12.54
N LYS A 111 -5.37 8.80 -12.22
CA LYS A 111 -5.72 10.22 -12.31
C LYS A 111 -4.77 11.06 -11.46
N GLN A 112 -4.60 10.71 -10.18
CA GLN A 112 -3.73 11.43 -9.28
C GLN A 112 -2.28 11.44 -9.77
N VAL A 113 -1.73 10.27 -10.09
CA VAL A 113 -0.29 10.15 -10.33
C VAL A 113 0.05 10.38 -11.80
N ALA A 114 -0.57 9.66 -12.73
CA ALA A 114 -0.20 9.76 -14.14
C ALA A 114 -0.60 11.12 -14.73
N GLU A 115 -1.86 11.55 -14.51
CA GLU A 115 -2.39 12.76 -15.12
C GLU A 115 -1.97 14.03 -14.36
N GLU A 116 -2.30 14.11 -13.06
CA GLU A 116 -2.14 15.35 -12.28
C GLU A 116 -0.69 15.59 -11.82
N GLU A 117 0.05 14.54 -11.40
CA GLU A 117 1.41 14.70 -10.89
C GLU A 117 2.48 14.67 -12.00
N PHE A 118 2.37 13.75 -12.98
CA PHE A 118 3.40 13.53 -13.99
C PHE A 118 3.03 13.95 -15.40
N GLY A 119 1.74 14.30 -15.67
CA GLY A 119 1.29 14.72 -17.00
C GLY A 119 1.50 13.66 -18.08
N LYS A 120 1.41 12.38 -17.73
CA LYS A 120 1.59 11.24 -18.63
C LYS A 120 0.42 11.11 -19.60
N ILE A 121 0.69 10.62 -20.80
CA ILE A 121 -0.29 10.53 -21.90
C ILE A 121 -0.92 9.13 -21.91
N TYR A 122 -2.26 9.08 -21.84
CA TYR A 122 -3.01 7.84 -21.96
C TYR A 122 -2.81 7.18 -23.33
N GLY A 123 -2.57 5.87 -23.34
CA GLY A 123 -2.30 5.10 -24.55
C GLY A 123 -0.86 5.18 -25.07
N GLU A 124 -0.03 6.08 -24.51
CA GLU A 124 1.40 6.21 -24.82
C GLU A 124 2.28 5.81 -23.63
N ASP A 125 1.96 6.32 -22.42
CA ASP A 125 2.72 6.09 -21.21
C ASP A 125 2.03 5.12 -20.26
N TYR A 126 0.70 5.11 -20.26
CA TYR A 126 -0.09 4.20 -19.44
C TYR A 126 -1.41 3.84 -20.10
N VAL A 127 -1.95 2.67 -19.75
CA VAL A 127 -3.28 2.21 -20.17
C VAL A 127 -3.96 1.46 -19.03
N LEU A 128 -5.27 1.67 -18.86
CA LEU A 128 -6.10 0.90 -17.95
C LEU A 128 -6.95 -0.10 -18.75
N LEU A 129 -6.58 -1.37 -18.69
CA LEU A 129 -7.30 -2.47 -19.35
C LEU A 129 -8.62 -2.78 -18.63
N GLY A 130 -8.68 -2.50 -17.33
CA GLY A 130 -9.86 -2.61 -16.50
C GLY A 130 -10.12 -3.99 -15.92
N PHE A 131 -11.30 -4.13 -15.34
CA PHE A 131 -11.76 -5.35 -14.69
C PHE A 131 -12.26 -6.38 -15.71
N ARG A 132 -11.88 -7.65 -15.46
CA ARG A 132 -12.48 -8.81 -16.14
C ARG A 132 -12.87 -9.86 -15.10
N PRO A 133 -14.13 -10.35 -15.13
CA PRO A 133 -14.55 -11.42 -14.23
C PRO A 133 -13.92 -12.76 -14.61
N GLY A 134 -13.57 -13.58 -13.61
CA GLY A 134 -13.05 -14.94 -13.84
C GLY A 134 -11.81 -15.32 -13.04
N GLY A 135 -11.25 -14.39 -12.23
CA GLY A 135 -10.13 -14.69 -11.33
C GLY A 135 -8.94 -15.36 -12.02
N GLU A 136 -8.64 -16.60 -11.66
CA GLU A 136 -7.56 -17.40 -12.27
C GLU A 136 -7.64 -17.50 -13.80
N ALA A 137 -8.85 -17.63 -14.36
CA ALA A 137 -9.01 -17.74 -15.81
C ALA A 137 -8.57 -16.45 -16.52
N VAL A 138 -8.75 -15.29 -15.88
CA VAL A 138 -8.26 -14.01 -16.39
C VAL A 138 -6.73 -13.99 -16.39
N ILE A 139 -6.09 -14.41 -15.31
CA ILE A 139 -4.62 -14.48 -15.23
C ILE A 139 -4.06 -15.42 -16.30
N LYS A 140 -4.63 -16.63 -16.42
CA LYS A 140 -4.24 -17.60 -17.46
C LYS A 140 -4.46 -17.04 -18.88
N GLY A 141 -5.52 -16.24 -19.07
CA GLY A 141 -5.80 -15.51 -20.30
C GLY A 141 -4.72 -14.47 -20.63
N ILE A 142 -4.30 -13.67 -19.64
CA ILE A 142 -3.20 -12.69 -19.78
C ILE A 142 -1.89 -13.41 -20.09
N VAL A 143 -1.63 -14.54 -19.41
CA VAL A 143 -0.41 -15.33 -19.66
C VAL A 143 -0.34 -15.85 -21.09
N SER A 144 -1.45 -16.30 -21.62
CA SER A 144 -1.48 -16.93 -22.95
C SER A 144 -1.66 -15.92 -24.09
N ASN A 145 -2.65 -15.04 -24.00
CA ASN A 145 -2.93 -14.01 -25.01
C ASN A 145 -3.82 -12.91 -24.44
N ILE A 146 -3.23 -11.80 -24.03
CA ILE A 146 -3.91 -10.66 -23.45
C ILE A 146 -4.94 -10.01 -24.39
N ARG A 147 -4.67 -10.01 -25.72
CA ARG A 147 -5.55 -9.40 -26.73
C ARG A 147 -6.84 -10.19 -26.97
N LYS A 148 -6.83 -11.50 -26.72
CA LYS A 148 -8.07 -12.30 -26.74
C LYS A 148 -8.97 -12.01 -25.53
N LEU A 149 -8.36 -11.64 -24.42
CA LEU A 149 -9.08 -11.33 -23.18
C LEU A 149 -9.60 -9.89 -23.17
N TYR A 150 -8.75 -8.94 -23.58
CA TYR A 150 -9.06 -7.52 -23.68
C TYR A 150 -9.17 -7.13 -25.15
N THR A 151 -10.38 -6.94 -25.65
CA THR A 151 -10.64 -6.43 -27.00
C THR A 151 -10.72 -4.90 -27.01
N VAL A 152 -11.13 -4.32 -25.88
CA VAL A 152 -11.18 -2.88 -25.63
C VAL A 152 -10.69 -2.60 -24.21
N ASP A 153 -10.21 -1.39 -23.99
CA ASP A 153 -9.85 -0.85 -22.68
C ASP A 153 -11.09 -0.29 -21.93
N VAL A 154 -10.86 0.40 -20.80
CA VAL A 154 -11.95 1.03 -20.01
C VAL A 154 -12.63 2.17 -20.74
N ASN A 155 -11.95 2.83 -21.69
CA ASN A 155 -12.47 3.93 -22.50
C ASN A 155 -13.18 3.45 -23.78
N GLN A 156 -13.35 2.12 -23.95
CA GLN A 156 -13.89 1.47 -25.14
C GLN A 156 -13.02 1.64 -26.41
N THR A 157 -11.74 2.01 -26.22
CA THR A 157 -10.77 2.05 -27.31
C THR A 157 -10.33 0.62 -27.64
N LYS A 158 -10.31 0.27 -28.91
CA LYS A 158 -9.82 -1.06 -29.31
C LYS A 158 -8.35 -1.21 -28.94
N ILE A 159 -8.00 -2.35 -28.36
CA ILE A 159 -6.63 -2.63 -27.89
C ILE A 159 -5.61 -2.48 -29.02
N ASP A 160 -5.99 -2.83 -30.26
CA ASP A 160 -5.13 -2.72 -31.43
C ASP A 160 -4.92 -1.27 -31.93
N GLU A 161 -5.73 -0.32 -31.45
CA GLU A 161 -5.62 1.10 -31.75
C GLU A 161 -4.80 1.88 -30.70
N ILE A 162 -4.40 1.23 -29.59
CA ILE A 162 -3.63 1.86 -28.51
C ILE A 162 -2.13 1.70 -28.80
N PRO A 163 -1.36 2.79 -28.98
CA PRO A 163 0.04 2.71 -29.40
C PRO A 163 0.91 1.86 -28.47
N MET A 164 0.80 2.03 -27.15
CA MET A 164 1.61 1.26 -26.20
C MET A 164 1.29 -0.24 -26.15
N MET A 165 0.18 -0.67 -26.73
CA MET A 165 -0.16 -2.10 -26.86
C MET A 165 0.59 -2.78 -28.03
N GLU A 166 1.31 -2.04 -28.85
CA GLU A 166 2.15 -2.62 -29.90
C GLU A 166 3.22 -3.53 -29.26
N GLY A 167 3.34 -4.76 -29.76
CA GLY A 167 4.27 -5.76 -29.22
C GLY A 167 3.82 -6.48 -27.95
N ILE A 168 2.69 -6.10 -27.36
CA ILE A 168 2.15 -6.76 -26.15
C ILE A 168 1.10 -7.79 -26.54
N TYR A 169 1.42 -9.08 -26.37
CA TYR A 169 0.55 -10.22 -26.68
C TYR A 169 0.30 -11.14 -25.50
N LYS A 170 1.29 -11.32 -24.61
CA LYS A 170 1.28 -12.27 -23.50
C LYS A 170 2.04 -11.73 -22.29
N PHE A 171 1.87 -12.38 -21.16
CA PHE A 171 2.47 -11.92 -19.89
C PHE A 171 4.01 -11.80 -19.93
N SER A 172 4.70 -12.68 -20.68
CA SER A 172 6.16 -12.61 -20.82
C SER A 172 6.67 -11.40 -21.64
N ASP A 173 5.77 -10.58 -22.20
CA ASP A 173 6.14 -9.32 -22.85
C ASP A 173 6.27 -8.16 -21.84
N PHE A 174 5.95 -8.41 -20.57
CA PHE A 174 6.18 -7.49 -19.44
C PHE A 174 7.52 -7.82 -18.76
N ALA A 175 8.23 -6.77 -18.36
CA ALA A 175 9.48 -6.88 -17.61
C ALA A 175 9.28 -7.13 -16.12
N PHE A 176 8.14 -6.70 -15.58
CA PHE A 176 7.83 -6.78 -14.16
C PHE A 176 6.32 -6.72 -13.92
N LEU A 177 5.87 -7.39 -12.85
CA LEU A 177 4.51 -7.28 -12.31
C LEU A 177 4.56 -6.74 -10.89
N PHE A 178 3.71 -5.76 -10.60
CA PHE A 178 3.36 -5.38 -9.23
C PHE A 178 1.87 -5.60 -8.97
N THR A 179 1.52 -6.23 -7.86
CA THR A 179 0.12 -6.34 -7.43
C THR A 179 -0.13 -5.54 -6.15
N ALA A 180 -1.24 -4.80 -6.09
CA ALA A 180 -1.75 -4.22 -4.84
C ALA A 180 -3.00 -5.01 -4.47
N SER A 181 -2.89 -5.91 -3.48
CA SER A 181 -3.91 -6.92 -3.23
C SER A 181 -4.41 -6.93 -1.78
N ALA A 182 -5.72 -7.15 -1.63
CA ALA A 182 -6.40 -7.29 -0.34
C ALA A 182 -7.03 -8.68 -0.14
N GLY A 183 -6.83 -9.63 -1.06
CA GLY A 183 -7.39 -10.98 -0.94
C GLY A 183 -7.39 -11.77 -2.24
N PHE A 184 -8.30 -12.72 -2.31
CA PHE A 184 -8.51 -13.63 -3.45
C PHE A 184 -9.53 -13.03 -4.44
N PRO A 185 -9.34 -13.15 -5.76
CA PRO A 185 -8.06 -13.46 -6.42
C PRO A 185 -7.07 -12.29 -6.28
N GLY A 186 -5.79 -12.60 -6.17
CA GLY A 186 -4.78 -11.57 -5.97
C GLY A 186 -3.34 -12.08 -6.07
N THR A 187 -2.50 -11.70 -5.11
CA THR A 187 -1.06 -11.97 -5.12
C THR A 187 -0.73 -13.45 -5.33
N VAL A 188 -1.40 -14.34 -4.62
CA VAL A 188 -1.12 -15.79 -4.66
C VAL A 188 -1.37 -16.35 -6.04
N GLU A 189 -2.49 -15.97 -6.66
CA GLU A 189 -2.85 -16.42 -8.00
C GLU A 189 -1.90 -15.87 -9.07
N TRP A 190 -1.46 -14.64 -8.93
CA TRP A 190 -0.44 -14.06 -9.82
C TRP A 190 0.90 -14.79 -9.72
N VAL A 191 1.33 -15.18 -8.51
CA VAL A 191 2.53 -16.02 -8.34
C VAL A 191 2.36 -17.35 -9.05
N GLN A 192 1.28 -18.07 -8.70
CA GLN A 192 1.10 -19.46 -9.12
C GLN A 192 0.81 -19.62 -10.61
N TYR A 193 0.04 -18.71 -11.21
CA TYR A 193 -0.43 -18.85 -12.60
C TYR A 193 0.29 -17.97 -13.60
N ALA A 194 1.08 -16.99 -13.15
CA ALA A 194 1.77 -16.07 -14.05
C ALA A 194 3.28 -15.98 -13.77
N SER A 195 3.69 -15.42 -12.63
CA SER A 195 5.10 -15.11 -12.37
C SER A 195 5.98 -16.35 -12.35
N ASP A 196 5.65 -17.32 -11.51
CA ASP A 196 6.45 -18.55 -11.35
C ASP A 196 6.55 -19.37 -12.63
N PRO A 197 5.44 -19.65 -13.37
CA PRO A 197 5.51 -20.42 -14.61
C PRO A 197 6.23 -19.70 -15.77
N THR A 198 6.23 -18.38 -15.80
CA THR A 198 6.82 -17.60 -16.91
C THR A 198 8.21 -17.04 -16.60
N GLY A 199 8.59 -16.99 -15.33
CA GLY A 199 9.83 -16.37 -14.87
C GLY A 199 9.82 -14.84 -14.88
N VAL A 200 8.69 -14.19 -15.20
CA VAL A 200 8.56 -12.72 -15.09
C VAL A 200 8.59 -12.34 -13.61
N PRO A 201 9.54 -11.48 -13.19
CA PRO A 201 9.66 -11.11 -11.79
C PRO A 201 8.43 -10.34 -11.32
N MET A 202 8.01 -10.59 -10.07
CA MET A 202 6.93 -9.84 -9.44
C MET A 202 7.25 -9.43 -8.01
N SER A 203 6.55 -8.41 -7.57
CA SER A 203 6.43 -7.99 -6.17
C SER A 203 4.97 -7.64 -5.85
N SER A 204 4.66 -7.56 -4.57
CA SER A 204 3.29 -7.25 -4.16
C SER A 204 3.27 -6.27 -2.99
N GLY A 205 2.15 -5.53 -2.89
CA GLY A 205 1.71 -4.82 -1.70
C GLY A 205 0.43 -5.45 -1.18
N VAL A 206 0.45 -5.93 0.06
CA VAL A 206 -0.70 -6.62 0.65
C VAL A 206 -1.12 -5.99 1.97
N THR A 207 -2.39 -6.20 2.35
CA THR A 207 -2.85 -5.81 3.69
C THR A 207 -2.08 -6.53 4.78
N SER A 208 -2.01 -5.94 5.96
CA SER A 208 -1.30 -6.51 7.12
C SER A 208 -1.73 -7.93 7.45
N ILE A 209 -2.99 -8.27 7.22
CA ILE A 209 -3.58 -9.60 7.48
C ILE A 209 -2.99 -10.66 6.53
N GLN A 210 -2.73 -10.31 5.27
CA GLN A 210 -2.27 -11.24 4.24
C GLN A 210 -0.76 -11.49 4.27
N VAL A 211 0.01 -10.72 5.03
CA VAL A 211 1.47 -10.85 5.07
C VAL A 211 1.92 -12.28 5.35
N ASN A 212 1.27 -12.96 6.31
CA ASN A 212 1.63 -14.34 6.68
C ASN A 212 1.34 -15.36 5.57
N GLU A 213 0.33 -15.11 4.74
CA GLU A 213 -0.03 -15.96 3.59
C GLU A 213 0.97 -15.81 2.45
N VAL A 214 1.43 -14.58 2.22
CA VAL A 214 2.27 -14.22 1.05
C VAL A 214 3.78 -14.35 1.33
N MET A 215 4.20 -14.17 2.58
CA MET A 215 5.61 -14.23 2.96
C MET A 215 6.34 -15.52 2.55
N PRO A 216 5.74 -16.72 2.59
CA PRO A 216 6.39 -17.93 2.10
C PRO A 216 6.83 -17.87 0.63
N TYR A 217 6.11 -17.18 -0.24
CA TYR A 217 6.49 -17.01 -1.65
C TYR A 217 7.71 -16.09 -1.83
N VAL A 218 7.85 -15.07 -0.95
CA VAL A 218 9.07 -14.25 -0.90
C VAL A 218 10.25 -15.07 -0.43
N GLN A 219 10.08 -15.88 0.64
CA GLN A 219 11.13 -16.73 1.18
C GLN A 219 11.58 -17.83 0.22
N ALA A 220 10.64 -18.36 -0.58
CA ALA A 220 10.92 -19.34 -1.63
C ALA A 220 11.57 -18.73 -2.89
N GLY A 221 11.67 -17.38 -2.98
CA GLY A 221 12.20 -16.68 -4.14
C GLY A 221 11.26 -16.59 -5.34
N GLN A 222 10.00 -17.01 -5.19
CA GLN A 222 8.96 -16.90 -6.21
C GLN A 222 8.45 -15.46 -6.39
N MET A 223 8.61 -14.64 -5.36
CA MET A 223 8.41 -13.19 -5.39
C MET A 223 9.69 -12.46 -4.98
N LYS A 224 9.95 -11.30 -5.59
CA LYS A 224 11.15 -10.49 -5.28
C LYS A 224 11.06 -9.81 -3.93
N GLY A 225 9.93 -9.15 -3.64
CA GLY A 225 9.74 -8.40 -2.41
C GLY A 225 8.27 -8.15 -2.09
N LEU A 226 8.03 -7.55 -0.93
CA LEU A 226 6.70 -7.36 -0.39
C LEU A 226 6.60 -6.03 0.37
N LEU A 227 5.56 -5.25 0.09
CA LEU A 227 5.10 -4.15 0.93
C LEU A 227 4.06 -4.68 1.91
N ALA A 228 4.38 -4.69 3.19
CA ALA A 228 3.56 -5.32 4.23
C ALA A 228 2.67 -4.29 4.94
N GLY A 229 1.39 -4.21 4.58
CA GLY A 229 0.42 -3.31 5.19
C GLY A 229 0.80 -1.82 5.09
N MET A 230 0.12 -0.98 5.84
CA MET A 230 0.43 0.46 5.89
C MET A 230 1.90 0.77 6.26
N PRO A 231 2.57 0.02 7.17
CA PRO A 231 4.00 0.22 7.41
C PRO A 231 4.85 0.08 6.15
N GLY A 232 4.64 -0.97 5.35
CA GLY A 232 5.36 -1.19 4.10
C GLY A 232 5.12 -0.08 3.07
N ALA A 233 3.91 0.45 3.01
CA ALA A 233 3.61 1.61 2.17
C ALA A 233 4.38 2.87 2.63
N ALA A 234 4.40 3.15 3.94
CA ALA A 234 5.13 4.29 4.49
C ALA A 234 6.67 4.16 4.33
N GLU A 235 7.20 2.94 4.46
CA GLU A 235 8.59 2.62 4.14
C GLU A 235 8.93 2.94 2.68
N TYR A 236 8.03 2.59 1.76
CA TYR A 236 8.22 2.83 0.34
C TYR A 236 8.11 4.33 0.00
N GLU A 237 7.12 5.05 0.59
CA GLU A 237 7.03 6.50 0.51
C GLU A 237 8.35 7.19 0.94
N ALA A 238 8.98 6.69 2.02
CA ALA A 238 10.26 7.19 2.49
C ALA A 238 11.41 6.91 1.50
N LEU A 239 11.44 5.73 0.86
CA LEU A 239 12.47 5.37 -0.14
C LEU A 239 12.38 6.25 -1.40
N ILE A 240 11.16 6.53 -1.89
CA ILE A 240 10.98 7.42 -3.06
C ILE A 240 11.11 8.91 -2.71
N GLY A 241 11.26 9.25 -1.41
CA GLY A 241 11.39 10.62 -0.93
C GLY A 241 10.09 11.45 -0.97
N GLN A 242 8.93 10.81 -1.06
CA GLN A 242 7.62 11.47 -1.14
C GLN A 242 6.69 10.97 -0.02
N LYS A 243 6.47 11.83 0.98
CA LYS A 243 5.52 11.56 2.06
C LYS A 243 4.09 11.55 1.52
N GLY A 244 3.33 10.52 1.86
CA GLY A 244 1.94 10.37 1.45
C GLY A 244 1.03 10.01 2.62
N SER A 245 -0.10 9.39 2.30
CA SER A 245 -1.12 9.02 3.28
C SER A 245 -0.68 7.90 4.22
N ALA A 246 0.22 7.00 3.78
CA ALA A 246 0.77 5.98 4.66
C ALA A 246 1.71 6.57 5.72
N THR A 247 2.58 7.51 5.36
CA THR A 247 3.42 8.25 6.32
C THR A 247 2.56 8.97 7.35
N SER A 248 1.50 9.69 6.91
CA SER A 248 0.57 10.38 7.82
C SER A 248 -0.13 9.41 8.78
N GLY A 249 -0.59 8.27 8.26
CA GLY A 249 -1.24 7.23 9.05
C GLY A 249 -0.31 6.61 10.10
N MET A 250 0.93 6.32 9.73
CA MET A 250 1.95 5.79 10.65
C MET A 250 2.36 6.79 11.72
N ASP A 251 2.49 8.08 11.37
CA ASP A 251 2.73 9.15 12.34
C ASP A 251 1.59 9.23 13.35
N ALA A 252 0.35 9.25 12.87
CA ALA A 252 -0.84 9.30 13.71
C ALA A 252 -0.94 8.09 14.65
N GLN A 253 -0.69 6.89 14.14
CA GLN A 253 -0.67 5.65 14.92
C GLN A 253 0.43 5.66 15.98
N SER A 254 1.64 6.09 15.63
CA SER A 254 2.77 6.15 16.56
C SER A 254 2.52 7.10 17.71
N ILE A 255 1.99 8.30 17.41
CA ILE A 255 1.65 9.29 18.43
C ILE A 255 0.48 8.81 19.31
N ALA A 256 -0.54 8.19 18.70
CA ALA A 256 -1.65 7.61 19.47
C ALA A 256 -1.15 6.58 20.48
N HIS A 257 -0.28 5.65 20.06
CA HIS A 257 0.31 4.65 20.96
C HIS A 257 1.11 5.29 22.08
N LEU A 258 1.93 6.30 21.79
CA LEU A 258 2.72 7.01 22.79
C LEU A 258 1.83 7.68 23.84
N VAL A 259 0.77 8.34 23.40
CA VAL A 259 -0.20 9.01 24.30
C VAL A 259 -0.96 8.00 25.15
N ILE A 260 -1.40 6.87 24.56
CA ILE A 260 -2.08 5.80 25.29
C ILE A 260 -1.15 5.21 26.37
N VAL A 261 0.09 4.89 26.02
CA VAL A 261 1.09 4.36 26.96
C VAL A 261 1.33 5.34 28.10
N LEU A 262 1.43 6.65 27.80
CA LEU A 262 1.59 7.69 28.80
C LEU A 262 0.40 7.71 29.77
N PHE A 263 -0.84 7.68 29.28
CA PHE A 263 -2.03 7.64 30.14
C PHE A 263 -2.10 6.36 30.98
N ILE A 264 -1.69 5.21 30.46
CA ILE A 264 -1.61 3.95 31.23
C ILE A 264 -0.61 4.08 32.37
N ILE A 265 0.59 4.63 32.12
CA ILE A 265 1.61 4.84 33.15
C ILE A 265 1.11 5.79 34.23
N LEU A 266 0.54 6.95 33.85
CA LEU A 266 0.02 7.95 34.77
C LEU A 266 -1.15 7.40 35.59
N GLY A 267 -2.08 6.69 34.97
CA GLY A 267 -3.23 6.09 35.64
C GLY A 267 -2.82 5.03 36.68
N ASN A 268 -1.88 4.14 36.30
CA ASN A 268 -1.36 3.14 37.22
C ASN A 268 -0.59 3.79 38.41
N ALA A 269 0.23 4.80 38.14
CA ALA A 269 0.93 5.53 39.20
C ALA A 269 -0.06 6.18 40.20
N ALA A 270 -1.11 6.84 39.70
CA ALA A 270 -2.17 7.40 40.53
C ALA A 270 -2.87 6.34 41.40
N PHE A 271 -3.23 5.20 40.78
CA PHE A 271 -3.86 4.08 41.46
C PHE A 271 -2.99 3.51 42.61
N PHE A 272 -1.72 3.26 42.34
CA PHE A 272 -0.81 2.74 43.39
C PHE A 272 -0.61 3.73 44.56
N ILE A 273 -0.53 5.02 44.27
CA ILE A 273 -0.46 6.06 45.32
C ILE A 273 -1.73 6.07 46.17
N GLU A 274 -2.90 6.02 45.55
CA GLU A 274 -4.18 6.01 46.24
C GLU A 274 -4.34 4.76 47.10
N ARG A 275 -3.99 3.57 46.59
CA ARG A 275 -4.00 2.29 47.30
C ARG A 275 -3.06 2.28 48.51
N GLN A 276 -1.86 2.86 48.40
CA GLN A 276 -0.93 2.97 49.53
C GLN A 276 -1.48 3.88 50.61
N ARG A 277 -2.22 4.93 50.21
CA ARG A 277 -2.83 5.87 51.13
C ARG A 277 -3.97 5.25 51.92
N SER A 278 -4.87 4.50 51.22
CA SER A 278 -5.99 3.81 51.87
C SER A 278 -5.57 2.65 52.80
N ARG A 279 -4.34 2.15 52.70
CA ARG A 279 -3.79 1.13 53.64
C ARG A 279 -3.18 1.73 54.91
N LYS A 280 -2.96 3.04 54.96
CA LYS A 280 -2.36 3.71 56.11
C LYS A 280 -3.40 4.29 57.07
N TYR A 281 -4.66 4.21 56.73
CA TYR A 281 -5.83 4.55 57.52
C TYR A 281 -6.73 3.31 57.68
#